data_62c4076d311718ab9c38975c9fbb1c18
#
_entry.id   62c4076d311718ab9c38975c9fbb1c18
#
_cell.length_a   1.000
_cell.length_b   1.000
_cell.length_c   1.000
_cell.angle_alpha   90.00
_cell.angle_beta   90.00
_cell.angle_gamma   90.00
#
_symmetry.space_group_name_H-M   'P 1'
#
loop_
_entity.id
_entity.type
_entity.pdbx_description
1 polymer ?
#
loop_
_entity_poly.entity_id
_entity_poly.type
_entity_poly.pdbx_seq_one_letter_code
_entity_poly.pdbx_strand_id
1 'polypeptide(L)'
;EEGMLHASEMRLPDAENIMKSYPHQLSGGMRQRVGIAMAMTFNPELLLADEPTSALDVTTQAQIVRQMMELRDDFGTGIIIVTHNIGVAAYMADQLVVMQNGKVVDQGTRDEVMEHPTSDYTKKLLAAVPEMEGRRYV
;
A
#
# COMPACT_ATOMS: atom_id res chain seq x y z
N GLU A 1 -2.74 -9.41 25.15
CA GLU A 1 -4.18 -9.31 24.85
C GLU A 1 -4.45 -8.25 23.78
N GLU A 2 -3.89 -7.04 23.87
CA GLU A 2 -4.07 -5.97 22.88
C GLU A 2 -3.55 -6.35 21.49
N GLY A 3 -2.41 -6.99 21.38
CA GLY A 3 -1.88 -7.48 20.10
C GLY A 3 -2.74 -8.53 19.40
N MET A 4 -3.49 -9.33 20.16
CA MET A 4 -4.45 -10.30 19.61
C MET A 4 -5.74 -9.62 19.12
N LEU A 5 -6.20 -8.56 19.80
CA LEU A 5 -7.33 -7.75 19.36
C LEU A 5 -7.03 -7.13 17.98
N HIS A 6 -5.91 -6.47 17.83
CA HIS A 6 -5.50 -5.86 16.55
C HIS A 6 -5.25 -6.92 15.45
N ALA A 7 -4.69 -8.08 15.78
CA ALA A 7 -4.53 -9.17 14.82
C ALA A 7 -5.88 -9.72 14.33
N SER A 8 -6.93 -9.75 15.18
CA SER A 8 -8.28 -10.15 14.78
C SER A 8 -9.00 -9.07 13.96
N GLU A 9 -8.81 -7.79 14.28
CA GLU A 9 -9.31 -6.65 13.52
C GLU A 9 -8.67 -6.59 12.13
N MET A 10 -7.40 -6.99 12.01
CA MET A 10 -6.67 -7.13 10.75
C MET A 10 -7.12 -8.34 9.92
N ARG A 11 -8.17 -9.06 10.33
CA ARG A 11 -8.70 -10.26 9.64
C ARG A 11 -7.60 -11.25 9.27
N LEU A 12 -6.61 -11.42 10.17
CA LEU A 12 -5.60 -12.45 9.99
C LEU A 12 -6.27 -13.81 10.20
N PRO A 13 -6.28 -14.70 9.19
CA PRO A 13 -6.78 -16.04 9.38
C PRO A 13 -5.93 -16.73 10.44
N ASP A 14 -6.57 -17.27 11.48
CA ASP A 14 -5.90 -18.01 12.55
C ASP A 14 -4.83 -17.17 13.30
N ALA A 15 -5.24 -15.99 13.77
CA ALA A 15 -4.36 -15.04 14.47
C ALA A 15 -3.58 -15.67 15.63
N GLU A 16 -4.19 -16.63 16.34
CA GLU A 16 -3.55 -17.32 17.48
C GLU A 16 -2.33 -18.16 17.03
N ASN A 17 -2.44 -18.90 15.94
CA ASN A 17 -1.31 -19.68 15.41
C ASN A 17 -0.25 -18.79 14.77
N ILE A 18 -0.66 -17.70 14.10
CA ILE A 18 0.26 -16.70 13.55
C ILE A 18 1.12 -16.09 14.66
N MET A 19 0.51 -15.70 15.79
CA MET A 19 1.22 -15.13 16.93
C MET A 19 2.21 -16.09 17.60
N LYS A 20 2.03 -17.41 17.41
CA LYS A 20 2.95 -18.45 17.89
C LYS A 20 4.01 -18.84 16.86
N SER A 21 3.87 -18.38 15.62
CA SER A 21 4.74 -18.75 14.50
C SER A 21 5.99 -17.87 14.43
N TYR A 22 7.10 -18.47 14.02
CA TYR A 22 8.28 -17.69 13.67
C TYR A 22 8.15 -17.05 12.28
N PRO A 23 8.81 -15.90 12.02
CA PRO A 23 8.70 -15.21 10.73
C PRO A 23 9.01 -16.07 9.50
N HIS A 24 9.93 -17.02 9.60
CA HIS A 24 10.28 -17.93 8.51
C HIS A 24 9.21 -18.99 8.20
N GLN A 25 8.25 -19.20 9.09
CA GLN A 25 7.11 -20.11 8.91
C GLN A 25 5.93 -19.42 8.22
N LEU A 26 5.95 -18.08 8.10
CA LEU A 26 4.89 -17.30 7.51
C LEU A 26 5.16 -17.05 6.02
N SER A 27 4.12 -17.03 5.20
CA SER A 27 4.22 -16.55 3.81
C SER A 27 4.61 -15.06 3.75
N GLY A 28 5.04 -14.59 2.58
CA GLY A 28 5.37 -13.18 2.37
C GLY A 28 4.22 -12.25 2.74
N GLY A 29 3.01 -12.54 2.25
CA GLY A 29 1.82 -11.76 2.56
C GLY A 29 1.41 -11.81 4.04
N MET A 30 1.59 -12.96 4.71
CA MET A 30 1.34 -13.08 6.15
C MET A 30 2.34 -12.24 6.96
N ARG A 31 3.63 -12.28 6.61
CA ARG A 31 4.63 -11.41 7.25
C ARG A 31 4.30 -9.93 7.09
N GLN A 32 3.87 -9.53 5.89
CA GLN A 32 3.47 -8.16 5.62
C GLN A 32 2.27 -7.72 6.46
N ARG A 33 1.24 -8.55 6.55
CA ARG A 33 0.06 -8.29 7.39
C ARG A 33 0.42 -8.16 8.86
N VAL A 34 1.28 -9.03 9.37
CA VAL A 34 1.78 -8.93 10.75
C VAL A 34 2.55 -7.62 10.96
N GLY A 35 3.40 -7.22 10.02
CA GLY A 35 4.12 -5.93 10.06
C GLY A 35 3.17 -4.74 10.13
N ILE A 36 2.12 -4.73 9.30
CA ILE A 36 1.09 -3.68 9.33
C ILE A 36 0.33 -3.69 10.67
N ALA A 37 -0.08 -4.87 11.16
CA ALA A 37 -0.75 -5.00 12.46
C ALA A 37 0.11 -4.45 13.61
N MET A 38 1.40 -4.76 13.60
CA MET A 38 2.35 -4.23 14.59
C MET A 38 2.46 -2.69 14.51
N ALA A 39 2.53 -2.13 13.31
CA ALA A 39 2.59 -0.68 13.11
C ALA A 39 1.31 0.02 13.59
N MET A 40 0.16 -0.65 13.47
CA MET A 40 -1.15 -0.12 13.89
C MET A 40 -1.47 -0.32 15.38
N THR A 41 -0.64 -1.05 16.14
CA THR A 41 -0.92 -1.40 17.54
C THR A 41 -1.24 -0.19 18.45
N PHE A 42 -0.67 0.96 18.15
CA PHE A 42 -0.88 2.19 18.95
C PHE A 42 -1.80 3.21 18.27
N ASN A 43 -2.59 2.80 17.28
CA ASN A 43 -3.48 3.66 16.51
C ASN A 43 -2.77 4.96 16.04
N PRO A 44 -1.71 4.85 15.23
CA PRO A 44 -0.92 6.01 14.83
C PRO A 44 -1.75 6.95 13.95
N GLU A 45 -1.50 8.25 14.08
CA GLU A 45 -2.09 9.24 13.17
C GLU A 45 -1.54 9.14 11.75
N LEU A 46 -0.32 8.61 11.59
CA LEU A 46 0.37 8.48 10.30
C LEU A 46 1.11 7.14 10.21
N LEU A 47 0.85 6.39 9.15
CA LEU A 47 1.57 5.18 8.76
C LEU A 47 2.50 5.47 7.58
N LEU A 48 3.79 5.17 7.73
CA LEU A 48 4.77 5.22 6.65
C LEU A 48 4.99 3.80 6.11
N ALA A 49 4.67 3.58 4.85
CA ALA A 49 4.79 2.28 4.21
C ALA A 49 5.76 2.35 3.02
N ASP A 50 6.93 1.74 3.17
CA ASP A 50 7.93 1.66 2.12
C ASP A 50 7.84 0.31 1.41
N GLU A 51 7.48 0.35 0.13
CA GLU A 51 7.29 -0.82 -0.74
C GLU A 51 6.46 -1.95 -0.10
N PRO A 52 5.27 -1.66 0.47
CA PRO A 52 4.53 -2.63 1.28
C PRO A 52 4.00 -3.83 0.50
N THR A 53 4.02 -3.78 -0.82
CA THR A 53 3.56 -4.87 -1.71
C THR A 53 4.69 -5.52 -2.50
N SER A 54 5.94 -5.14 -2.24
CA SER A 54 7.11 -5.67 -2.95
C SER A 54 7.25 -7.19 -2.74
N ALA A 55 7.66 -7.90 -3.79
CA ALA A 55 7.85 -9.35 -3.78
C ALA A 55 6.60 -10.20 -3.45
N LEU A 56 5.40 -9.63 -3.57
CA LEU A 56 4.14 -10.36 -3.43
C LEU A 56 3.51 -10.61 -4.80
N ASP A 57 2.77 -11.70 -4.93
CA ASP A 57 1.95 -11.96 -6.11
C ASP A 57 0.79 -10.95 -6.22
N VAL A 58 0.23 -10.77 -7.41
CA VAL A 58 -0.80 -9.76 -7.71
C VAL A 58 -2.02 -9.87 -6.80
N THR A 59 -2.46 -11.10 -6.50
CA THR A 59 -3.62 -11.32 -5.63
C THR A 59 -3.34 -10.89 -4.21
N THR A 60 -2.18 -11.25 -3.69
CA THR A 60 -1.74 -10.86 -2.33
C THR A 60 -1.51 -9.35 -2.24
N GLN A 61 -0.92 -8.73 -3.28
CA GLN A 61 -0.79 -7.26 -3.36
C GLN A 61 -2.15 -6.56 -3.23
N ALA A 62 -3.14 -6.99 -4.03
CA ALA A 62 -4.49 -6.41 -3.99
C ALA A 62 -5.15 -6.55 -2.60
N GLN A 63 -4.93 -7.67 -1.92
CA GLN A 63 -5.43 -7.89 -0.56
C GLN A 63 -4.78 -6.96 0.46
N ILE A 64 -3.45 -6.76 0.40
CA ILE A 64 -2.71 -5.85 1.30
C ILE A 64 -3.17 -4.40 1.07
N VAL A 65 -3.27 -3.98 -0.18
CA VAL A 65 -3.74 -2.64 -0.55
C VAL A 65 -5.14 -2.37 0.00
N ARG A 66 -6.07 -3.31 -0.21
CA ARG A 66 -7.44 -3.19 0.33
C ARG A 66 -7.44 -3.09 1.85
N GLN A 67 -6.66 -3.93 2.52
CA GLN A 67 -6.54 -3.91 3.96
C GLN A 67 -5.99 -2.58 4.50
N MET A 68 -4.99 -2.00 3.84
CA MET A 68 -4.47 -0.67 4.20
C MET A 68 -5.54 0.42 4.03
N MET A 69 -6.36 0.34 2.98
CA MET A 69 -7.47 1.27 2.77
C MET A 69 -8.54 1.13 3.87
N GLU A 70 -8.91 -0.10 4.23
CA GLU A 70 -9.85 -0.38 5.33
C GLU A 70 -9.31 0.20 6.65
N LEU A 71 -8.03 0.02 6.97
CA LEU A 71 -7.40 0.59 8.16
C LEU A 71 -7.42 2.13 8.17
N ARG A 72 -7.14 2.76 7.03
CA ARG A 72 -7.26 4.21 6.88
C ARG A 72 -8.67 4.68 7.23
N ASP A 73 -9.67 4.01 6.69
CA ASP A 73 -11.07 4.41 6.84
C ASP A 73 -11.60 4.11 8.26
N ASP A 74 -11.23 2.97 8.86
CA ASP A 74 -11.69 2.55 10.17
C ASP A 74 -11.03 3.33 11.33
N PHE A 75 -9.74 3.67 11.20
CA PHE A 75 -8.96 4.32 12.25
C PHE A 75 -8.65 5.80 11.97
N GLY A 76 -8.96 6.31 10.79
CA GLY A 76 -8.62 7.68 10.40
C GLY A 76 -7.11 7.93 10.27
N THR A 77 -6.31 6.87 10.07
CA THR A 77 -4.86 6.93 9.96
C THR A 77 -4.46 7.48 8.60
N GLY A 78 -3.66 8.54 8.55
CA GLY A 78 -3.02 8.99 7.31
C GLY A 78 -1.99 7.95 6.83
N ILE A 79 -1.87 7.76 5.51
CA ILE A 79 -0.90 6.81 4.95
C ILE A 79 0.00 7.54 3.96
N ILE A 80 1.32 7.44 4.16
CA ILE A 80 2.31 7.77 3.13
C ILE A 80 2.88 6.46 2.62
N ILE A 81 2.66 6.17 1.34
CA ILE A 81 3.17 4.97 0.69
C ILE A 81 4.26 5.35 -0.32
N VAL A 82 5.39 4.67 -0.24
CA VAL A 82 6.44 4.70 -1.26
C VAL A 82 6.34 3.43 -2.07
N THR A 83 6.18 3.55 -3.37
CA THR A 83 6.07 2.40 -4.28
C THR A 83 6.50 2.74 -5.69
N HIS A 84 7.02 1.77 -6.41
CA HIS A 84 7.25 1.86 -7.85
C HIS A 84 6.05 1.36 -8.66
N ASN A 85 5.03 0.80 -8.01
CA ASN A 85 3.82 0.33 -8.68
C ASN A 85 2.79 1.44 -8.80
N ILE A 86 2.69 2.01 -10.01
CA ILE A 86 1.75 3.10 -10.31
C ILE A 86 0.30 2.68 -10.08
N GLY A 87 -0.08 1.44 -10.38
CA GLY A 87 -1.43 0.94 -10.13
C GLY A 87 -1.81 1.02 -8.66
N VAL A 88 -0.90 0.62 -7.77
CA VAL A 88 -1.09 0.76 -6.32
C VAL A 88 -1.21 2.22 -5.92
N ALA A 89 -0.29 3.07 -6.40
CA ALA A 89 -0.32 4.51 -6.09
C ALA A 89 -1.63 5.15 -6.57
N ALA A 90 -2.05 4.89 -7.81
CA ALA A 90 -3.29 5.41 -8.38
C ALA A 90 -4.56 4.94 -7.65
N TYR A 91 -4.54 3.72 -7.12
CA TYR A 91 -5.69 3.18 -6.40
C TYR A 91 -5.82 3.76 -4.99
N MET A 92 -4.70 3.96 -4.29
CA MET A 92 -4.69 4.35 -2.88
C MET A 92 -4.64 5.86 -2.64
N ALA A 93 -3.99 6.62 -3.55
CA ALA A 93 -3.59 7.98 -3.24
C ALA A 93 -4.70 9.01 -3.49
N ASP A 94 -4.82 9.96 -2.57
CA ASP A 94 -5.52 11.24 -2.77
C ASP A 94 -4.55 12.27 -3.37
N GLN A 95 -3.27 12.21 -2.97
CA GLN A 95 -2.18 13.06 -3.46
C GLN A 95 -1.03 12.20 -3.97
N LEU A 96 -0.41 12.60 -5.07
CA LEU A 96 0.73 11.93 -5.66
C LEU A 96 1.95 12.85 -5.69
N VAL A 97 3.10 12.28 -5.38
CA VAL A 97 4.41 12.90 -5.55
C VAL A 97 5.28 11.96 -6.36
N VAL A 98 5.70 12.39 -7.54
CA VAL A 98 6.61 11.62 -8.40
C VAL A 98 8.03 12.11 -8.21
N MET A 99 8.94 11.19 -7.92
CA MET A 99 10.34 11.50 -7.69
C MET A 99 11.24 10.84 -8.74
N GLN A 100 12.26 11.57 -9.18
CA GLN A 100 13.32 11.07 -10.04
C GLN A 100 14.67 11.63 -9.60
N ASN A 101 15.66 10.76 -9.42
CA ASN A 101 17.01 11.14 -9.01
C ASN A 101 17.05 12.05 -7.75
N GLY A 102 16.25 11.71 -6.75
CA GLY A 102 16.15 12.45 -5.49
C GLY A 102 15.43 13.80 -5.56
N LYS A 103 14.80 14.12 -6.69
CA LYS A 103 14.04 15.38 -6.89
C LYS A 103 12.57 15.07 -7.16
N VAL A 104 11.69 15.91 -6.64
CA VAL A 104 10.28 15.92 -7.02
C VAL A 104 10.18 16.46 -8.45
N VAL A 105 9.58 15.68 -9.34
CA VAL A 105 9.40 16.04 -10.76
C VAL A 105 7.95 16.28 -11.15
N ASP A 106 7.01 15.77 -10.34
CA ASP A 106 5.58 16.03 -10.47
C ASP A 106 4.90 15.89 -9.11
N GLN A 107 3.86 16.65 -8.83
CA GLN A 107 3.05 16.54 -7.62
C GLN A 107 1.67 17.17 -7.81
N GLY A 108 0.67 16.64 -7.14
CA GLY A 108 -0.69 17.13 -7.18
C GLY A 108 -1.69 16.10 -6.69
N THR A 109 -2.96 16.38 -6.90
CA THR A 109 -3.99 15.35 -6.70
C THR A 109 -3.74 14.17 -7.62
N ARG A 110 -4.28 13.01 -7.24
CA ARG A 110 -4.19 11.81 -8.08
C ARG A 110 -4.59 12.11 -9.54
N ASP A 111 -5.73 12.75 -9.73
CA ASP A 111 -6.28 13.00 -11.06
C ASP A 111 -5.41 13.98 -11.86
N GLU A 112 -4.87 15.03 -11.23
CA GLU A 112 -3.93 15.96 -11.88
C GLU A 112 -2.68 15.25 -12.39
N VAL A 113 -2.05 14.44 -11.56
CA VAL A 113 -0.79 13.75 -11.94
C VAL A 113 -1.04 12.63 -12.93
N MET A 114 -2.19 11.94 -12.83
CA MET A 114 -2.49 10.79 -13.68
C MET A 114 -3.00 11.20 -15.07
N GLU A 115 -3.81 12.26 -15.14
CA GLU A 115 -4.44 12.69 -16.40
C GLU A 115 -3.67 13.83 -17.09
N HIS A 116 -3.01 14.69 -16.30
CA HIS A 116 -2.32 15.89 -16.78
C HIS A 116 -0.87 15.98 -16.28
N PRO A 117 -0.04 14.92 -16.43
CA PRO A 117 1.34 14.95 -15.96
C PRO A 117 2.15 16.05 -16.65
N THR A 118 2.93 16.80 -15.88
CA THR A 118 3.77 17.88 -16.39
C THR A 118 5.14 17.37 -16.81
N SER A 119 5.71 16.44 -16.05
CA SER A 119 7.03 15.86 -16.28
C SER A 119 7.02 14.81 -17.39
N ASP A 120 8.02 14.86 -18.29
CA ASP A 120 8.23 13.82 -19.29
C ASP A 120 8.56 12.44 -18.67
N TYR A 121 9.16 12.44 -17.49
CA TYR A 121 9.37 11.21 -16.74
C TYR A 121 8.05 10.59 -16.30
N THR A 122 7.15 11.38 -15.72
CA THR A 122 5.82 10.91 -15.30
C THR A 122 5.02 10.39 -16.49
N LYS A 123 5.05 11.09 -17.63
CA LYS A 123 4.40 10.64 -18.88
C LYS A 123 4.89 9.26 -19.33
N LYS A 124 6.22 9.05 -19.32
CA LYS A 124 6.82 7.76 -19.66
C LYS A 124 6.45 6.66 -18.66
N LEU A 125 6.43 6.99 -17.39
CA LEU A 125 6.09 6.09 -16.31
C LEU A 125 4.62 5.61 -16.45
N LEU A 126 3.71 6.52 -16.74
CA LEU A 126 2.28 6.23 -16.97
C LEU A 126 2.05 5.43 -18.26
N ALA A 127 2.79 5.75 -19.32
CA ALA A 127 2.70 5.04 -20.60
C ALA A 127 3.22 3.58 -20.51
N ALA A 128 4.03 3.27 -19.52
CA ALA A 128 4.53 1.91 -19.30
C ALA A 128 3.52 0.99 -18.56
N VAL A 129 2.43 1.55 -18.03
CA VAL A 129 1.37 0.75 -17.38
C VAL A 129 0.48 0.13 -18.45
N PRO A 130 0.35 -1.22 -18.49
CA PRO A 130 -0.54 -1.89 -19.45
C PRO A 130 -1.98 -1.44 -19.27
N GLU A 131 -2.64 -1.08 -20.37
CA GLU A 131 -4.09 -0.83 -20.37
C GLU A 131 -4.80 -2.20 -20.32
N MET A 132 -5.46 -2.50 -19.21
CA MET A 132 -6.40 -3.61 -19.14
C MET A 132 -7.81 -3.08 -19.46
N GLU A 133 -8.28 -3.38 -20.69
CA GLU A 133 -9.66 -3.15 -21.19
C GLU A 133 -10.35 -1.85 -20.71
N GLY A 134 -9.80 -0.70 -21.05
CA GLY A 134 -10.48 0.59 -20.88
C GLY A 134 -10.56 1.14 -19.45
N ARG A 135 -9.95 0.50 -18.47
CA ARG A 135 -9.71 1.04 -17.11
C ARG A 135 -8.24 0.96 -16.78
N ARG A 136 -7.61 2.11 -16.80
CA ARG A 136 -6.20 2.29 -16.44
C ARG A 136 -6.08 2.04 -14.95
N TYR A 137 -6.12 1.35 -14.18
CA TYR A 137 -5.94 1.27 -12.70
C TYR A 137 -6.96 0.35 -12.00
N VAL A 138 -6.70 -0.93 -12.07
CA VAL A 138 -7.24 -1.85 -11.08
C VAL A 138 -6.10 -2.75 -10.59
#